data_6ac7c4ecb6cb483aaf081da1865a5a84
#
_entry.id   6ac7c4ecb6cb483aaf081da1865a5a84
#
_cell.length_a   1.000
_cell.length_b   1.000
_cell.length_c   1.000
_cell.angle_alpha   90.00
_cell.angle_beta   90.00
_cell.angle_gamma   90.00
#
_symmetry.space_group_name_H-M   'P 1'
#
loop_
_entity.id
_entity.type
_entity.pdbx_description
1 polymer ?
#
loop_
_entity_poly.entity_id
_entity_poly.type
_entity_poly.pdbx_seq_one_letter_code
_entity_poly.pdbx_strand_id
1 'polypeptide(L)'
;MIRLEPMNIRLPDSRIAVSVLTTKPRTVVVPHGPLSFVAYQRELMTSAPDNAQLRILAQVARTPSSPAVAMANDAWAIRSVSVDLTVAPVPESREMVELQPLNPDLVLSPGRYVLVFKNQAYDFVVAGKVTDRAHCLERAETPDGDRFTECRNLP
;
A
#
# COMPACT_ATOMS: atom_id res chain seq x y z
N MET A 1 12.84 14.05 7.00
CA MET A 1 11.84 13.83 5.91
C MET A 1 12.32 12.67 5.05
N ILE A 2 11.45 11.69 4.83
CA ILE A 2 11.77 10.51 4.02
C ILE A 2 11.11 10.67 2.64
N ARG A 3 11.88 10.49 1.58
CA ARG A 3 11.38 10.61 0.21
C ARG A 3 10.87 9.26 -0.29
N LEU A 4 9.66 9.25 -0.81
CA LEU A 4 9.08 8.11 -1.50
C LEU A 4 9.26 8.26 -3.01
N GLU A 5 9.46 7.15 -3.69
CA GLU A 5 9.57 7.12 -5.15
C GLU A 5 8.39 6.38 -5.78
N PRO A 6 7.93 6.82 -6.95
CA PRO A 6 6.80 6.19 -7.61
C PRO A 6 7.13 4.76 -8.04
N MET A 7 6.12 3.90 -7.94
CA MET A 7 6.15 2.54 -8.48
C MET A 7 5.43 2.48 -9.81
N ASN A 8 5.93 1.66 -10.70
CA ASN A 8 5.24 1.37 -11.94
C ASN A 8 4.34 0.14 -11.74
N ILE A 9 3.10 0.39 -11.31
CA ILE A 9 2.13 -0.65 -11.00
C ILE A 9 0.78 -0.37 -11.64
N ARG A 10 0.02 -1.45 -11.81
CA ARG A 10 -1.39 -1.36 -12.16
C ARG A 10 -2.23 -1.54 -10.89
N LEU A 11 -3.04 -0.54 -10.58
CA LEU A 11 -3.93 -0.61 -9.43
C LEU A 11 -5.08 -1.59 -9.70
N PRO A 12 -5.55 -2.31 -8.67
CA PRO A 12 -6.75 -3.13 -8.81
C PRO A 12 -7.96 -2.24 -9.08
N ASP A 13 -8.77 -2.61 -10.08
CA ASP A 13 -10.03 -1.95 -10.30
C ASP A 13 -11.07 -2.46 -9.28
N SER A 14 -12.29 -1.89 -9.32
CA SER A 14 -13.37 -2.25 -8.39
C SER A 14 -13.82 -3.72 -8.49
N ARG A 15 -13.45 -4.43 -9.55
CA ARG A 15 -13.81 -5.83 -9.79
C ARG A 15 -12.73 -6.80 -9.35
N ILE A 16 -11.51 -6.31 -9.17
CA ILE A 16 -10.35 -7.13 -8.78
C ILE A 16 -9.95 -6.75 -7.36
N ALA A 17 -10.14 -7.66 -6.43
CA ALA A 17 -9.83 -7.42 -5.01
C ALA A 17 -8.32 -7.31 -4.73
N VAL A 18 -7.49 -7.83 -5.62
CA VAL A 18 -6.04 -7.90 -5.43
C VAL A 18 -5.33 -7.74 -6.77
N SER A 19 -4.29 -6.94 -6.80
CA SER A 19 -3.38 -6.83 -7.94
C SER A 19 -2.00 -7.34 -7.53
N VAL A 20 -1.54 -8.39 -8.18
CA VAL A 20 -0.26 -9.02 -7.86
C VAL A 20 0.89 -8.30 -8.56
N LEU A 21 1.93 -7.96 -7.81
CA LEU A 21 3.15 -7.37 -8.34
C LEU A 21 4.17 -8.45 -8.65
N THR A 22 4.81 -8.33 -9.79
CA THR A 22 5.90 -9.22 -10.19
C THR A 22 7.28 -8.68 -9.78
N THR A 23 7.36 -7.41 -9.44
CA THR A 23 8.60 -6.77 -9.04
C THR A 23 8.68 -6.62 -7.52
N LYS A 24 9.88 -6.77 -6.97
CA LYS A 24 10.11 -6.59 -5.55
C LYS A 24 9.90 -5.12 -5.17
N PRO A 25 9.08 -4.82 -4.15
CA PRO A 25 8.92 -3.46 -3.67
C PRO A 25 10.23 -2.90 -3.13
N ARG A 26 10.43 -1.61 -3.27
CA ARG A 26 11.57 -0.92 -2.67
C ARG A 26 11.42 -0.87 -1.15
N THR A 27 12.54 -0.85 -0.46
CA THR A 27 12.53 -0.81 1.00
C THR A 27 12.79 0.62 1.48
N VAL A 28 11.74 1.41 1.55
CA VAL A 28 11.77 2.71 2.24
C VAL A 28 11.08 2.51 3.58
N VAL A 29 11.82 2.63 4.66
CA VAL A 29 11.32 2.39 6.02
C VAL A 29 10.97 3.70 6.70
N VAL A 30 9.75 3.77 7.24
CA VAL A 30 9.30 4.90 8.06
C VAL A 30 9.09 4.43 9.51
N PRO A 31 9.30 5.30 10.49
CA PRO A 31 9.11 4.92 11.89
C PRO A 31 7.63 4.65 12.19
N HIS A 32 7.37 3.77 13.15
CA HIS A 32 6.02 3.53 13.66
C HIS A 32 5.52 4.77 14.40
N GLY A 33 4.32 5.18 14.11
CA GLY A 33 3.69 6.35 14.73
C GLY A 33 2.74 7.04 13.76
N PRO A 34 2.20 8.20 14.16
CA PRO A 34 1.37 9.01 13.26
C PRO A 34 2.17 9.45 12.03
N LEU A 35 1.56 9.31 10.86
CA LEU A 35 2.19 9.66 9.59
C LEU A 35 1.40 10.74 8.87
N SER A 36 2.12 11.66 8.25
CA SER A 36 1.59 12.57 7.27
C SER A 36 2.50 12.57 6.04
N PHE A 37 1.93 12.92 4.90
CA PHE A 37 2.67 12.93 3.64
C PHE A 37 2.60 14.32 3.04
N VAL A 38 3.67 14.73 2.38
CA VAL A 38 3.70 15.97 1.61
C VAL A 38 3.99 15.60 0.16
N ALA A 39 3.11 16.02 -0.72
CA ALA A 39 3.29 15.83 -2.15
C ALA A 39 3.60 17.16 -2.82
N TYR A 40 4.57 17.14 -3.71
CA TYR A 40 4.94 18.28 -4.52
C TYR A 40 4.21 18.21 -5.87
N GLN A 41 3.59 19.31 -6.26
CA GLN A 41 2.87 19.42 -7.51
C GLN A 41 3.42 20.59 -8.33
N ARG A 42 3.77 20.31 -9.58
CA ARG A 42 4.23 21.36 -10.50
C ARG A 42 3.09 22.22 -11.04
N GLU A 43 1.88 21.70 -11.06
CA GLU A 43 0.71 22.38 -11.59
C GLU A 43 -0.16 22.92 -10.46
N LEU A 44 -0.62 24.15 -10.61
CA LEU A 44 -1.61 24.74 -9.72
C LEU A 44 -2.89 23.88 -9.75
N MET A 45 -3.41 23.56 -8.58
CA MET A 45 -4.69 22.87 -8.49
C MET A 45 -5.82 23.80 -8.92
N THR A 46 -6.28 23.64 -10.17
CA THR A 46 -7.44 24.34 -10.70
C THR A 46 -8.72 23.53 -10.60
N SER A 47 -8.64 22.26 -10.18
CA SER A 47 -9.76 21.34 -10.07
C SER A 47 -9.94 20.83 -8.64
N ALA A 48 -11.05 20.13 -8.38
CA ALA A 48 -11.34 19.49 -7.10
C ALA A 48 -10.14 18.69 -6.58
N PRO A 49 -9.92 18.64 -5.24
CA PRO A 49 -8.79 17.91 -4.68
C PRO A 49 -8.81 16.45 -5.12
N ASP A 50 -7.67 15.97 -5.58
CA ASP A 50 -7.51 14.58 -5.96
C ASP A 50 -7.65 13.68 -4.73
N ASN A 51 -8.19 12.50 -4.93
CA ASN A 51 -8.29 11.52 -3.86
C ASN A 51 -6.92 10.89 -3.61
N ALA A 52 -6.55 10.83 -2.36
CA ALA A 52 -5.39 10.10 -1.90
C ALA A 52 -5.83 8.97 -0.96
N GLN A 53 -5.16 7.84 -1.03
CA GLN A 53 -5.49 6.70 -0.19
C GLN A 53 -4.26 5.86 0.13
N LEU A 54 -4.32 5.18 1.26
CA LEU A 54 -3.36 4.17 1.65
C LEU A 54 -3.96 2.79 1.43
N ARG A 55 -3.17 1.89 0.87
CA ARG A 55 -3.55 0.48 0.71
C ARG A 55 -2.45 -0.41 1.28
N ILE A 56 -2.85 -1.57 1.79
CA ILE A 56 -1.90 -2.57 2.26
C ILE A 56 -1.25 -3.25 1.06
N LEU A 57 0.07 -3.39 1.11
CA LEU A 57 0.85 -4.21 0.20
C LEU A 57 1.16 -5.52 0.93
N ALA A 58 0.36 -6.55 0.67
CA ALA A 58 0.45 -7.81 1.37
C ALA A 58 1.44 -8.76 0.71
N GLN A 59 2.17 -9.50 1.52
CA GLN A 59 2.99 -10.61 1.04
C GLN A 59 2.08 -11.79 0.66
N VAL A 60 2.32 -12.35 -0.51
CA VAL A 60 1.54 -13.50 -1.00
C VAL A 60 2.32 -14.78 -0.78
N ALA A 61 1.76 -15.65 0.05
CA ALA A 61 2.26 -17.01 0.26
C ALA A 61 1.44 -17.99 -0.58
N ARG A 62 2.10 -19.00 -1.14
CA ARG A 62 1.38 -20.12 -1.75
C ARG A 62 0.79 -21.03 -0.67
N THR A 63 -0.26 -21.77 -1.05
CA THR A 63 -0.90 -22.74 -0.15
C THR A 63 0.09 -23.77 0.42
N PRO A 64 -0.17 -24.32 1.61
CA PRO A 64 0.74 -25.20 2.35
C PRO A 64 1.24 -26.45 1.63
N SER A 65 0.66 -26.81 0.47
CA SER A 65 1.08 -27.97 -0.30
C SER A 65 2.50 -27.89 -0.91
N SER A 66 3.12 -26.69 -0.88
CA SER A 66 4.49 -26.51 -1.40
C SER A 66 5.22 -25.37 -0.66
N PRO A 67 5.52 -25.54 0.64
CA PRO A 67 6.12 -24.46 1.45
C PRO A 67 7.50 -24.05 0.95
N ALA A 68 8.28 -24.94 0.38
CA ALA A 68 9.61 -24.62 -0.15
C ALA A 68 9.56 -23.74 -1.41
N VAL A 69 8.52 -23.88 -2.23
CA VAL A 69 8.32 -23.09 -3.45
C VAL A 69 7.69 -21.74 -3.10
N ALA A 70 6.89 -21.67 -2.04
CA ALA A 70 6.26 -20.43 -1.57
C ALA A 70 7.29 -19.38 -1.12
N MET A 71 8.41 -19.82 -0.56
CA MET A 71 9.49 -18.95 -0.10
C MET A 71 10.39 -18.43 -1.23
N ALA A 72 10.37 -19.06 -2.41
CA ALA A 72 11.27 -18.75 -3.51
C ALA A 72 10.80 -17.57 -4.38
N ASN A 73 9.51 -17.24 -4.36
CA ASN A 73 8.92 -16.17 -5.18
C ASN A 73 8.24 -15.14 -4.28
N ASP A 74 8.95 -14.05 -3.99
CA ASP A 74 8.38 -12.90 -3.30
C ASP A 74 7.31 -12.25 -4.19
N ALA A 75 6.08 -12.69 -4.05
CA ALA A 75 4.94 -12.05 -4.67
C ALA A 75 4.29 -11.09 -3.66
N TRP A 76 3.89 -9.94 -4.15
CA TRP A 76 3.23 -8.90 -3.36
C TRP A 76 1.91 -8.53 -4.00
N ALA A 77 0.91 -8.26 -3.20
CA ALA A 77 -0.42 -7.92 -3.67
C ALA A 77 -0.93 -6.64 -3.02
N ILE A 78 -1.43 -5.72 -3.84
CA ILE A 78 -2.11 -4.52 -3.37
C ILE A 78 -3.55 -4.89 -3.05
N ARG A 79 -3.96 -4.66 -1.81
CA ARG A 79 -5.32 -4.94 -1.38
C ARG A 79 -6.28 -3.84 -1.82
N SER A 80 -7.54 -4.21 -2.03
CA SER A 80 -8.59 -3.27 -2.40
C SER A 80 -9.06 -2.40 -1.23
N VAL A 81 -8.93 -2.90 0.00
CA VAL A 81 -9.26 -2.11 1.19
C VAL A 81 -8.31 -0.92 1.31
N SER A 82 -8.86 0.26 1.46
CA SER A 82 -8.10 1.50 1.50
C SER A 82 -8.48 2.36 2.70
N VAL A 83 -7.52 3.16 3.12
CA VAL A 83 -7.73 4.26 4.08
C VAL A 83 -7.67 5.56 3.30
N ASP A 84 -8.76 6.32 3.31
CA ASP A 84 -8.81 7.59 2.62
C ASP A 84 -8.01 8.65 3.37
N LEU A 85 -7.33 9.49 2.60
CA LEU A 85 -6.56 10.62 3.09
C LEU A 85 -7.23 11.93 2.66
N THR A 86 -7.13 12.94 3.52
CA THR A 86 -7.49 14.30 3.14
C THR A 86 -6.32 14.94 2.39
N VAL A 87 -6.64 15.76 1.41
CA VAL A 87 -5.67 16.55 0.65
C VAL A 87 -5.89 18.01 0.98
N ALA A 88 -4.88 18.65 1.56
CA ALA A 88 -4.95 20.05 1.94
C ALA A 88 -3.73 20.81 1.41
N PRO A 89 -3.90 22.05 0.91
CA PRO A 89 -2.76 22.86 0.51
C PRO A 89 -1.90 23.22 1.71
N VAL A 90 -0.59 23.25 1.49
CA VAL A 90 0.34 23.78 2.50
C VAL A 90 0.26 25.32 2.46
N PRO A 91 -0.02 25.99 3.60
CA PRO A 91 -0.30 27.45 3.59
C PRO A 91 0.78 28.31 2.98
N GLU A 92 2.03 27.91 3.06
CA GLU A 92 3.18 28.70 2.61
C GLU A 92 3.70 28.30 1.22
N SER A 93 3.11 27.27 0.61
CA SER A 93 3.56 26.80 -0.70
C SER A 93 2.39 26.35 -1.56
N ARG A 94 2.26 27.01 -2.73
CA ARG A 94 1.24 26.66 -3.72
C ARG A 94 1.51 25.33 -4.44
N GLU A 95 2.73 24.83 -4.34
CA GLU A 95 3.18 23.64 -5.03
C GLU A 95 3.14 22.38 -4.16
N MET A 96 2.82 22.53 -2.87
CA MET A 96 2.78 21.44 -1.92
C MET A 96 1.38 21.19 -1.39
N VAL A 97 1.03 19.93 -1.25
CA VAL A 97 -0.18 19.50 -0.57
C VAL A 97 0.19 18.54 0.55
N GLU A 98 -0.54 18.62 1.63
CA GLU A 98 -0.41 17.70 2.76
C GLU A 98 -1.50 16.65 2.68
N LEU A 99 -1.10 15.39 2.85
CA LEU A 99 -1.99 14.24 2.84
C LEU A 99 -2.02 13.66 4.24
N GLN A 100 -3.19 13.61 4.86
CA GLN A 100 -3.37 13.10 6.21
C GLN A 100 -4.54 12.13 6.27
N PRO A 101 -4.49 11.09 7.13
CA PRO A 101 -5.66 10.27 7.39
C PRO A 101 -6.84 11.11 7.88
N LEU A 102 -8.05 10.73 7.50
CA LEU A 102 -9.28 11.36 8.02
C LEU A 102 -9.34 11.32 9.54
N ASN A 103 -8.89 10.21 10.14
CA ASN A 103 -8.72 10.10 11.57
C ASN A 103 -7.26 10.45 11.93
N PRO A 104 -7.01 11.61 12.57
CA PRO A 104 -5.65 12.03 12.89
C PRO A 104 -4.95 11.12 13.92
N ASP A 105 -5.72 10.33 14.67
CA ASP A 105 -5.19 9.39 15.67
C ASP A 105 -4.84 8.04 15.05
N LEU A 106 -5.05 7.86 13.76
CA LEU A 106 -4.73 6.61 13.07
C LEU A 106 -3.22 6.36 13.08
N VAL A 107 -2.84 5.20 13.59
CA VAL A 107 -1.48 4.69 13.53
C VAL A 107 -1.51 3.40 12.72
N LEU A 108 -0.71 3.35 11.65
CA LEU A 108 -0.62 2.16 10.82
C LEU A 108 0.16 1.06 11.56
N SER A 109 -0.35 -0.17 11.52
CA SER A 109 0.40 -1.32 12.02
C SER A 109 1.67 -1.57 11.20
N PRO A 110 2.71 -2.16 11.78
CA PRO A 110 3.92 -2.49 11.02
C PRO A 110 3.62 -3.34 9.79
N GLY A 111 4.28 -3.02 8.69
CA GLY A 111 4.11 -3.73 7.43
C GLY A 111 4.29 -2.81 6.23
N ARG A 112 4.00 -3.34 5.05
CA ARG A 112 4.14 -2.61 3.80
C ARG A 112 2.83 -1.97 3.37
N TYR A 113 2.95 -0.76 2.84
CA TYR A 113 1.82 0.03 2.37
C TYR A 113 2.16 0.67 1.03
N VAL A 114 1.10 1.10 0.35
CA VAL A 114 1.19 1.89 -0.87
C VAL A 114 0.36 3.15 -0.68
N LEU A 115 0.99 4.30 -0.87
CA LEU A 115 0.30 5.58 -0.99
C LEU A 115 -0.10 5.77 -2.45
N VAL A 116 -1.39 5.91 -2.70
CA VAL A 116 -1.93 6.16 -4.03
C VAL A 116 -2.38 7.61 -4.12
N PHE A 117 -1.79 8.34 -5.04
CA PHE A 117 -2.09 9.75 -5.27
C PHE A 117 -1.87 10.09 -6.76
N LYS A 118 -2.85 10.71 -7.39
CA LYS A 118 -2.79 11.10 -8.81
C LYS A 118 -2.38 9.97 -9.75
N ASN A 119 -3.02 8.82 -9.61
CA ASN A 119 -2.77 7.62 -10.42
C ASN A 119 -1.34 7.07 -10.31
N GLN A 120 -0.60 7.52 -9.31
CA GLN A 120 0.72 6.99 -8.98
C GLN A 120 0.70 6.32 -7.62
N ALA A 121 1.56 5.34 -7.44
CA ALA A 121 1.70 4.61 -6.20
C ALA A 121 3.13 4.73 -5.67
N TYR A 122 3.23 4.89 -4.37
CA TYR A 122 4.49 5.04 -3.66
C TYR A 122 4.52 4.05 -2.51
N ASP A 123 5.46 3.12 -2.51
CA ASP A 123 5.54 2.12 -1.47
C ASP A 123 6.45 2.54 -0.31
N PHE A 124 6.11 2.06 0.86
CA PHE A 124 6.91 2.24 2.07
C PHE A 124 6.63 1.13 3.08
N VAL A 125 7.52 1.00 4.05
CA VAL A 125 7.40 0.02 5.13
C VAL A 125 7.30 0.76 6.45
N VAL A 126 6.27 0.47 7.24
CA VAL A 126 6.19 0.90 8.63
C VAL A 126 7.02 -0.06 9.48
N ALA A 127 7.99 0.49 10.22
CA ALA A 127 8.92 -0.31 11.01
C ALA A 127 8.22 -1.10 12.11
N GLY A 128 8.70 -2.30 12.36
CA GLY A 128 8.21 -3.18 13.41
C GLY A 128 7.89 -4.58 12.90
N LYS A 129 7.52 -5.45 13.84
CA LYS A 129 7.09 -6.80 13.51
C LYS A 129 5.67 -6.78 12.98
N VAL A 130 5.43 -7.44 11.86
CA VAL A 130 4.10 -7.58 11.28
C VAL A 130 3.25 -8.48 12.19
N THR A 131 2.16 -7.94 12.72
CA THR A 131 1.21 -8.65 13.58
C THR A 131 -0.19 -8.70 13.01
N ASP A 132 -0.47 -7.89 11.99
CA ASP A 132 -1.78 -7.83 11.34
C ASP A 132 -1.82 -8.81 10.16
N ARG A 133 -2.73 -9.77 10.21
CA ARG A 133 -2.92 -10.78 9.16
C ARG A 133 -3.32 -10.18 7.80
N ALA A 134 -3.82 -8.96 7.79
CA ALA A 134 -4.13 -8.26 6.55
C ALA A 134 -2.90 -8.06 5.64
N HIS A 135 -1.70 -8.13 6.20
CA HIS A 135 -0.44 -8.02 5.46
C HIS A 135 0.06 -9.33 4.85
N CYS A 136 -0.66 -10.41 5.05
CA CYS A 136 -0.32 -11.72 4.50
C CYS A 136 -1.52 -12.34 3.81
N LEU A 137 -1.35 -12.73 2.54
CA LEU A 137 -2.37 -13.42 1.76
C LEU A 137 -1.87 -14.79 1.32
N GLU A 138 -2.76 -15.77 1.39
CA GLU A 138 -2.56 -17.10 0.80
C GLU A 138 -3.27 -17.15 -0.55
N ARG A 139 -2.54 -17.60 -1.56
CA ARG A 139 -3.06 -17.79 -2.91
C ARG A 139 -3.43 -19.24 -3.12
N ALA A 140 -4.69 -19.49 -3.45
CA ALA A 140 -5.18 -20.80 -3.84
C ALA A 140 -5.56 -20.79 -5.31
N GLU A 141 -4.99 -21.69 -6.09
CA GLU A 141 -5.40 -21.88 -7.48
C GLU A 141 -6.70 -22.70 -7.52
N THR A 142 -7.71 -22.16 -8.19
CA THR A 142 -9.00 -22.82 -8.40
C THR A 142 -9.33 -22.85 -9.89
N PRO A 143 -10.23 -23.76 -10.35
CA PRO A 143 -10.67 -23.79 -11.74
C PRO A 143 -11.27 -22.46 -12.24
N ASP A 144 -11.83 -21.66 -11.32
CA ASP A 144 -12.44 -20.36 -11.62
C ASP A 144 -11.43 -19.19 -11.49
N GLY A 145 -10.15 -19.47 -11.27
CA GLY A 145 -9.11 -18.49 -11.07
C GLY A 145 -8.48 -18.58 -9.69
N ASP A 146 -7.60 -17.61 -9.38
CA ASP A 146 -6.91 -17.57 -8.10
C ASP A 146 -7.81 -16.96 -7.02
N ARG A 147 -7.81 -17.57 -5.84
CA ARG A 147 -8.42 -17.01 -4.63
C ARG A 147 -7.36 -16.57 -3.66
N PHE A 148 -7.59 -15.42 -3.01
CA PHE A 148 -6.73 -14.88 -1.98
C PHE A 148 -7.48 -14.82 -0.66
N THR A 149 -6.88 -15.37 0.38
CA THR A 149 -7.40 -15.32 1.75
C THR A 149 -6.30 -14.86 2.69
N GLU A 150 -6.67 -14.23 3.81
CA GLU A 150 -5.69 -13.85 4.83
C GLU A 150 -5.01 -15.10 5.41
N CYS A 151 -3.69 -15.02 5.64
CA CYS A 151 -2.93 -16.11 6.21
C CYS A 151 -3.46 -16.50 7.59
N ARG A 152 -3.53 -17.80 7.86
CA ARG A 152 -3.93 -18.30 9.19
C ARG A 152 -2.87 -17.96 10.23
N ASN A 153 -1.60 -18.12 9.84
CA ASN A 153 -0.46 -17.81 10.67
C ASN A 153 0.47 -16.86 9.92
N LEU A 154 0.95 -15.83 10.61
CA LEU A 154 1.97 -14.95 10.08
C LEU A 154 3.32 -15.66 10.08
N PRO A 155 4.13 -15.46 9.03
CA PRO A 155 5.47 -16.02 8.96
C PRO A 155 6.38 -15.48 10.05
#